data_8559816b75b79379fe9e587e9b5b713d
#
_entry.id   8559816b75b79379fe9e587e9b5b713d
#
_cell.length_a   1.000
_cell.length_b   1.000
_cell.length_c   1.000
_cell.angle_alpha   90.00
_cell.angle_beta   90.00
_cell.angle_gamma   90.00
#
_symmetry.space_group_name_H-M   'P 1'
#
loop_
_entity.id
_entity.type
_entity.pdbx_description
1 polymer ?
#
loop_
_entity_poly.entity_id
_entity_poly.type
_entity_poly.pdbx_seq_one_letter_code
_entity_poly.pdbx_strand_id
1 'polypeptide(L)' 'MAIVVRLDDLLYERRMTLTELAERIDITLANLSILKTGKARAIRFSTLEAICQVLQCQPGDLLEFQPYLGEA' A
#
# COMPACT_ATOMS: atom_id res chain seq x y z
N MET A 1 14.13 6.86 -10.27
CA MET A 1 12.70 7.21 -10.35
C MET A 1 11.86 6.06 -9.87
N ALA A 2 11.03 6.28 -8.90
CA ALA A 2 10.21 5.18 -8.41
C ALA A 2 8.95 5.66 -7.72
N ILE A 3 7.91 4.83 -7.80
CA ILE A 3 6.76 4.95 -6.94
C ILE A 3 7.04 4.11 -5.70
N VAL A 4 6.93 4.74 -4.55
CA VAL A 4 7.14 4.09 -3.26
C VAL A 4 5.79 3.85 -2.61
N VAL A 5 5.59 2.65 -2.11
CA VAL A 5 4.37 2.28 -1.40
C VAL A 5 4.66 2.36 0.10
N ARG A 6 3.90 3.22 0.79
CA ARG A 6 4.09 3.47 2.22
C ARG A 6 3.09 2.70 3.08
N LEU A 7 2.74 1.52 2.63
CA LEU A 7 1.74 0.72 3.33
C LEU A 7 2.19 0.32 4.74
N ASP A 8 3.46 -0.04 4.90
CA ASP A 8 4.01 -0.39 6.20
C ASP A 8 3.89 0.74 7.21
N ASP A 9 4.21 1.95 6.78
CA ASP A 9 4.14 3.13 7.65
C ASP A 9 2.71 3.38 8.11
N LEU A 10 1.75 3.27 7.19
CA LEU A 10 0.35 3.47 7.51
C LEU A 10 -0.19 2.38 8.44
N LEU A 11 0.18 1.13 8.19
CA LEU A 11 -0.21 0.02 9.07
C LEU A 11 0.35 0.22 10.47
N TYR A 12 1.60 0.63 10.56
CA TYR A 12 2.23 0.90 11.84
C TYR A 12 1.51 2.02 12.60
N GLU A 13 1.22 3.12 11.92
CA GLU A 13 0.49 4.24 12.52
C GLU A 13 -0.90 3.85 13.00
N ARG A 14 -1.58 2.99 12.25
CA ARG A 14 -2.94 2.54 12.58
C ARG A 14 -2.96 1.32 13.50
N ARG A 15 -1.78 0.81 13.87
CA ARG A 15 -1.61 -0.39 14.70
C ARG A 15 -2.40 -1.57 14.14
N MET A 16 -2.28 -1.74 12.83
CA MET A 16 -2.95 -2.81 12.11
C MET A 16 -1.91 -3.70 11.44
N THR A 17 -2.17 -5.00 11.40
CA THR A 17 -1.31 -5.93 10.69
C THR A 17 -1.71 -6.04 9.23
N LEU A 18 -0.77 -6.49 8.40
CA LEU A 18 -1.05 -6.74 6.99
C LEU A 18 -2.16 -7.78 6.84
N THR A 19 -2.16 -8.80 7.70
CA THR A 19 -3.19 -9.85 7.70
C THR A 19 -4.57 -9.27 7.97
N GLU A 20 -4.69 -8.37 8.95
CA GLU A 20 -5.96 -7.71 9.25
C GLU A 20 -6.46 -6.90 8.05
N LEU A 21 -5.57 -6.16 7.42
CA LEU A 21 -5.95 -5.37 6.24
C LEU A 21 -6.42 -6.29 5.12
N ALA A 22 -5.68 -7.37 4.86
CA ALA A 22 -6.04 -8.33 3.81
C ALA A 22 -7.45 -8.90 4.04
N GLU A 23 -7.76 -9.24 5.28
CA GLU A 23 -9.09 -9.75 5.63
C GLU A 23 -10.17 -8.70 5.41
N ARG A 24 -9.92 -7.46 5.80
CA ARG A 24 -10.92 -6.39 5.70
C ARG A 24 -11.24 -5.98 4.27
N ILE A 25 -10.27 -6.07 3.37
CA ILE A 25 -10.47 -5.66 1.98
C ILE A 25 -10.65 -6.86 1.04
N ASP A 26 -10.70 -8.05 1.59
CA ASP A 26 -10.95 -9.30 0.85
C ASP A 26 -9.91 -9.52 -0.26
N ILE A 27 -8.66 -9.35 0.08
CA ILE A 27 -7.53 -9.60 -0.81
C ILE A 27 -6.62 -10.61 -0.11
N THR A 28 -5.97 -11.48 -0.89
CA THR A 28 -5.07 -12.44 -0.31
C THR A 28 -3.85 -11.75 0.31
N LEU A 29 -3.33 -12.33 1.36
CA LEU A 29 -2.14 -11.81 2.01
C LEU A 29 -0.96 -11.76 1.02
N ALA A 30 -0.86 -12.75 0.15
CA ALA A 30 0.19 -12.80 -0.87
C ALA A 30 0.12 -11.59 -1.80
N ASN A 31 -1.07 -11.26 -2.30
CA ASN A 31 -1.25 -10.12 -3.20
C ASN A 31 -0.97 -8.79 -2.49
N LEU A 32 -1.41 -8.66 -1.26
CA LEU A 32 -1.16 -7.46 -0.48
C LEU A 32 0.33 -7.31 -0.15
N SER A 33 1.00 -8.42 0.09
CA SER A 33 2.44 -8.43 0.35
C SER A 33 3.24 -7.98 -0.88
N ILE A 34 2.81 -8.36 -2.08
CA ILE A 34 3.43 -7.90 -3.33
C ILE A 34 3.33 -6.38 -3.43
N LEU A 35 2.19 -5.83 -3.11
CA LEU A 35 1.99 -4.36 -3.10
C LEU A 35 2.89 -3.71 -2.04
N LYS A 36 2.91 -4.24 -0.84
CA LYS A 36 3.68 -3.73 0.27
C LYS A 36 5.18 -3.63 -0.05
N THR A 37 5.71 -4.64 -0.72
CA THR A 37 7.15 -4.70 -1.04
C THR A 37 7.52 -3.85 -2.25
N GLY A 38 6.56 -3.19 -2.89
CA GLY A 38 6.82 -2.36 -4.04
C GLY A 38 7.04 -3.13 -5.33
N LYS A 39 6.71 -4.41 -5.35
CA LYS A 39 6.87 -5.27 -6.53
C LYS A 39 5.65 -5.25 -7.44
N ALA A 40 4.56 -4.66 -7.00
CA ALA A 40 3.36 -4.53 -7.82
C ALA A 40 3.62 -3.53 -8.96
N ARG A 41 3.16 -3.87 -10.16
CA ARG A 41 3.27 -3.00 -11.32
C ARG A 41 2.02 -2.18 -11.56
N ALA A 42 0.94 -2.56 -10.91
CA ALA A 42 -0.34 -1.88 -11.02
C ALA A 42 -1.15 -2.12 -9.78
N ILE A 43 -2.08 -1.22 -9.52
CA ILE A 43 -3.06 -1.38 -8.47
C ILE A 43 -4.41 -0.97 -9.04
N ARG A 44 -5.44 -1.75 -8.76
CA ARG A 44 -6.80 -1.39 -9.16
C ARG A 44 -7.30 -0.25 -8.30
N PHE A 45 -8.04 0.66 -8.89
CA PHE A 45 -8.65 1.73 -8.13
C PHE A 45 -9.56 1.22 -7.01
N SER A 46 -10.27 0.12 -7.25
CA SER A 46 -11.10 -0.49 -6.22
C SER A 46 -10.28 -0.96 -5.02
N THR A 47 -9.10 -1.51 -5.25
CA THR A 47 -8.19 -1.92 -4.18
C THR A 47 -7.64 -0.70 -3.45
N LEU A 48 -7.21 0.31 -4.18
CA LEU A 48 -6.69 1.55 -3.61
C LEU A 48 -7.75 2.22 -2.74
N GLU A 49 -8.97 2.30 -3.24
CA GLU A 49 -10.10 2.86 -2.51
C GLU A 49 -10.37 2.10 -1.21
N ALA A 50 -10.37 0.76 -1.27
CA ALA A 50 -10.60 -0.07 -0.10
C ALA A 50 -9.52 0.14 0.97
N ILE A 51 -8.27 0.23 0.57
CA ILE A 51 -7.16 0.50 1.49
C ILE A 51 -7.33 1.87 2.15
N CYS A 52 -7.62 2.88 1.35
CA CYS A 52 -7.82 4.24 1.85
C CYS A 52 -9.00 4.29 2.85
N GLN A 53 -10.05 3.56 2.56
CA GLN A 53 -11.24 3.52 3.39
C GLN A 53 -10.95 2.87 4.74
N VAL A 54 -10.26 1.74 4.74
CA VAL A 54 -9.94 1.02 5.98
C VAL A 54 -8.90 1.77 6.81
N LEU A 55 -7.87 2.29 6.18
CA LEU A 55 -6.79 3.00 6.87
C LEU A 55 -7.09 4.47 7.11
N GLN A 56 -8.21 4.97 6.59
CA GLN A 56 -8.58 6.38 6.72
C GLN A 56 -7.45 7.29 6.25
N CYS A 57 -7.04 7.10 5.01
CA CYS A 57 -5.97 7.87 4.41
C CYS A 57 -6.33 8.25 2.97
N GLN A 58 -5.51 9.09 2.39
CA GLN A 58 -5.62 9.47 1.00
C GLN A 58 -4.63 8.65 0.16
N PRO A 59 -4.87 8.49 -1.15
CA PRO A 59 -3.89 7.82 -2.01
C PRO A 59 -2.49 8.41 -1.93
N GLY A 60 -2.39 9.73 -1.74
CA GLY A 60 -1.10 10.40 -1.60
C GLY A 60 -0.36 10.07 -0.31
N ASP A 61 -1.06 9.53 0.68
CA ASP A 61 -0.41 9.04 1.90
C ASP A 61 0.18 7.64 1.68
N LEU A 62 -0.38 6.90 0.75
CA LEU A 62 0.01 5.52 0.48
C LEU A 62 1.06 5.43 -0.62
N LEU A 63 0.95 6.25 -1.64
CA LEU A 63 1.80 6.23 -2.82
C LEU A 63 2.58 7.54 -2.94
N GLU A 64 3.86 7.42 -3.17
CA GLU A 64 4.73 8.59 -3.28
C GLU A 64 5.66 8.42 -4.47
N PHE A 65 5.85 9.49 -5.23
CA PHE A 65 6.82 9.50 -6.31
C PHE A 65 8.14 10.06 -5.80
N GLN A 66 9.19 9.29 -5.90
CA GLN A 66 10.54 9.70 -5.51
C GLN A 66 11.46 9.64 -6.73
N PRO A 67 11.72 10.77 -7.37
CA PRO A 67 12.48 10.77 -8.63
C PRO A 67 13.95 10.36 -8.48
N TYR A 68 14.47 10.45 -7.27
CA TYR A 68 15.87 10.09 -7.03
C TYR A 68 16.07 8.64 -6.65
N LEU A 69 15.02 7.94 -6.33
CA LEU A 69 15.11 6.56 -5.90
C LEU A 69 15.43 5.66 -7.09
N GLY A 70 16.46 4.82 -6.95
CA GLY A 70 16.92 3.96 -8.03
C GLY A 70 17.93 4.59 -8.96
N GLU A 71 18.32 5.83 -8.74
CA GLU A 71 19.41 6.48 -9.44
C GLU A 71 20.64 6.38 -8.57
N ALA A 72 21.47 5.49 -8.92
CA ALA A 72 22.69 5.26 -8.14
C ALA A 72 23.85 6.06 -8.68
#